data_be5c92aaa1c8d61c05b3ce084cc2a140
#
_entry.id   be5c92aaa1c8d61c05b3ce084cc2a140
#
_cell.length_a   1.000
_cell.length_b   1.000
_cell.length_c   1.000
_cell.angle_alpha   90.00
_cell.angle_beta   90.00
_cell.angle_gamma   90.00
#
_symmetry.space_group_name_H-M   'P 1'
#
loop_
_entity.id
_entity.type
_entity.pdbx_description
1 polymer ?
#
loop_
_entity_poly.entity_id
_entity_poly.type
_entity_poly.pdbx_seq_one_letter_code
_entity_poly.pdbx_strand_id
1 'polypeptide(L)'
;METESIRLLRELSEAFGPSGFEDEVAAIARREGAKWGDVREDTLRNMYLYRRENTGNRPVVVLDAHSDEVGLMVQYVHPNGLLQIVPLGGWAPGVLPGQTVRVRRRDGGFVRGVIASVPPHFATSAKPGDAADCRIDVGASSIQDVEALGIGVGAPVVPDTAFSYDEARGLCFGKAFDCRVGCAAVLETLRRLQGETLAVDVVGVLSSQEEVGERGAMAAAYAVHPQAVLVFEGAPADDTFTPDYARQTVLGKGPMLRHMDRCMITHPRMIRHVIDTGRKAGLPVQEAVRTGGGTNGGVYHVQQGGAPSVVIGQPVRYIHAPCSVASVRDLENGVQLALEVLHSLSEEVLAAL
;
A
#
# COMPACT_ATOMS: atom_id res chain seq x y z
N MET A 1 -15.68 12.77 16.25
CA MET A 1 -16.33 11.76 15.35
C MET A 1 -15.30 11.28 14.35
N GLU A 2 -15.24 9.98 14.13
CA GLU A 2 -14.35 9.37 13.14
C GLU A 2 -14.74 9.85 11.73
N THR A 3 -13.75 10.39 10.97
CA THR A 3 -13.99 10.81 9.59
C THR A 3 -14.03 9.59 8.65
N GLU A 4 -14.56 9.77 7.45
CA GLU A 4 -14.63 8.69 6.45
C GLU A 4 -13.23 8.16 6.09
N SER A 5 -12.24 9.04 5.97
CA SER A 5 -10.85 8.67 5.71
C SER A 5 -10.25 7.80 6.82
N ILE A 6 -10.56 8.11 8.09
CA ILE A 6 -10.09 7.31 9.24
C ILE A 6 -10.78 5.94 9.25
N ARG A 7 -12.10 5.91 8.99
CA ARG A 7 -12.87 4.65 8.90
C ARG A 7 -12.30 3.75 7.81
N LEU A 8 -12.10 4.28 6.60
CA LEU A 8 -11.51 3.55 5.48
C LEU A 8 -10.10 3.04 5.80
N LEU A 9 -9.25 3.90 6.36
CA LEU A 9 -7.88 3.51 6.72
C LEU A 9 -7.87 2.41 7.80
N ARG A 10 -8.76 2.49 8.79
CA ARG A 10 -8.92 1.43 9.80
C ARG A 10 -9.28 0.10 9.17
N GLU A 11 -10.37 0.06 8.39
CA GLU A 11 -10.84 -1.17 7.75
C GLU A 11 -9.78 -1.77 6.81
N LEU A 12 -9.13 -0.94 6.01
CA LEU A 12 -8.06 -1.37 5.11
C LEU A 12 -6.82 -1.87 5.86
N SER A 13 -6.41 -1.18 6.93
CA SER A 13 -5.25 -1.59 7.73
C SER A 13 -5.48 -2.92 8.45
N GLU A 14 -6.68 -3.16 8.98
CA GLU A 14 -7.03 -4.40 9.70
C GLU A 14 -7.33 -5.58 8.77
N ALA A 15 -7.69 -5.32 7.52
CA ALA A 15 -7.96 -6.33 6.51
C ALA A 15 -6.73 -7.24 6.31
N PHE A 16 -7.00 -8.54 6.20
CA PHE A 16 -6.00 -9.53 5.84
C PHE A 16 -5.74 -9.47 4.34
N GLY A 17 -4.47 -9.32 3.92
CA GLY A 17 -4.17 -9.24 2.49
C GLY A 17 -2.68 -9.18 2.18
N PRO A 18 -1.89 -10.22 2.50
CA PRO A 18 -0.54 -10.31 1.95
C PRO A 18 -0.62 -10.62 0.45
N SER A 19 0.47 -10.38 -0.27
CA SER A 19 0.56 -10.55 -1.72
C SER A 19 -0.06 -11.87 -2.20
N GLY A 20 -1.06 -11.77 -3.09
CA GLY A 20 -1.82 -12.90 -3.65
C GLY A 20 -3.05 -13.34 -2.83
N PHE A 21 -3.33 -12.68 -1.69
CA PHE A 21 -4.44 -13.00 -0.79
C PHE A 21 -5.22 -11.75 -0.37
N GLU A 22 -5.43 -10.83 -1.29
CA GLU A 22 -6.01 -9.49 -1.06
C GLU A 22 -7.55 -9.50 -0.99
N ASP A 23 -8.19 -10.65 -0.79
CA ASP A 23 -9.66 -10.83 -0.81
C ASP A 23 -10.43 -9.85 0.09
N GLU A 24 -9.94 -9.61 1.31
CA GLU A 24 -10.62 -8.73 2.26
C GLU A 24 -10.54 -7.26 1.82
N VAL A 25 -9.40 -6.86 1.23
CA VAL A 25 -9.23 -5.52 0.66
C VAL A 25 -10.09 -5.34 -0.58
N ALA A 26 -10.13 -6.34 -1.47
CA ALA A 26 -10.99 -6.35 -2.64
C ALA A 26 -12.48 -6.23 -2.25
N ALA A 27 -12.90 -6.89 -1.17
CA ALA A 27 -14.27 -6.77 -0.65
C ALA A 27 -14.59 -5.34 -0.20
N ILE A 28 -13.66 -4.66 0.48
CA ILE A 28 -13.80 -3.24 0.87
C ILE A 28 -13.91 -2.37 -0.38
N ALA A 29 -12.99 -2.53 -1.34
CA ALA A 29 -12.99 -1.77 -2.59
C ALA A 29 -14.29 -1.94 -3.38
N ARG A 30 -14.79 -3.18 -3.46
CA ARG A 30 -16.07 -3.49 -4.15
C ARG A 30 -17.24 -2.82 -3.44
N ARG A 31 -17.31 -2.90 -2.12
CA ARG A 31 -18.38 -2.28 -1.32
C ARG A 31 -18.40 -0.76 -1.48
N GLU A 32 -17.23 -0.13 -1.40
CA GLU A 32 -17.13 1.32 -1.52
C GLU A 32 -17.37 1.77 -2.96
N GLY A 33 -16.68 1.15 -3.92
CA GLY A 33 -16.77 1.51 -5.35
C GLY A 33 -18.17 1.37 -5.93
N ALA A 34 -18.93 0.35 -5.52
CA ALA A 34 -20.31 0.15 -5.98
C ALA A 34 -21.27 1.31 -5.64
N LYS A 35 -20.91 2.16 -4.69
CA LYS A 35 -21.71 3.34 -4.33
C LYS A 35 -21.71 4.41 -5.42
N TRP A 36 -20.64 4.50 -6.23
CA TRP A 36 -20.42 5.61 -7.16
C TRP A 36 -19.91 5.21 -8.56
N GLY A 37 -19.82 3.93 -8.87
CA GLY A 37 -19.37 3.51 -10.19
C GLY A 37 -19.46 2.02 -10.47
N ASP A 38 -18.81 1.59 -11.55
CA ASP A 38 -18.64 0.18 -11.92
C ASP A 38 -17.35 -0.35 -11.30
N VAL A 39 -17.39 -1.57 -10.78
CA VAL A 39 -16.24 -2.20 -10.14
C VAL A 39 -15.97 -3.53 -10.84
N ARG A 40 -14.74 -3.69 -11.31
CA ARG A 40 -14.29 -4.92 -11.98
C ARG A 40 -13.09 -5.49 -11.24
N GLU A 41 -12.93 -6.78 -11.33
CA GLU A 41 -11.80 -7.52 -10.80
C GLU A 41 -11.19 -8.38 -11.91
N ASP A 42 -9.87 -8.43 -11.99
CA ASP A 42 -9.18 -9.35 -12.89
C ASP A 42 -8.71 -10.62 -12.18
N THR A 43 -8.07 -11.52 -12.92
CA THR A 43 -7.59 -12.79 -12.40
C THR A 43 -6.40 -12.68 -11.44
N LEU A 44 -5.71 -11.52 -11.42
CA LEU A 44 -4.66 -11.20 -10.45
C LEU A 44 -5.21 -10.52 -9.20
N ARG A 45 -6.54 -10.25 -9.15
CA ARG A 45 -7.22 -9.54 -8.06
C ARG A 45 -7.01 -8.03 -8.05
N ASN A 46 -6.57 -7.44 -9.14
CA ASN A 46 -6.64 -6.00 -9.29
C ASN A 46 -8.10 -5.55 -9.26
N MET A 47 -8.38 -4.51 -8.50
CA MET A 47 -9.69 -3.89 -8.46
C MET A 47 -9.68 -2.63 -9.33
N TYR A 48 -10.58 -2.57 -10.30
CA TYR A 48 -10.76 -1.42 -11.19
C TYR A 48 -12.05 -0.70 -10.82
N LEU A 49 -11.96 0.58 -10.52
CA LEU A 49 -13.03 1.41 -9.99
C LEU A 49 -13.34 2.52 -11.02
N TYR A 50 -14.34 2.30 -11.84
CA TYR A 50 -14.76 3.24 -12.89
C TYR A 50 -15.81 4.19 -12.34
N ARG A 51 -15.57 5.49 -12.45
CA ARG A 51 -16.57 6.51 -12.08
C ARG A 51 -17.77 6.46 -13.03
N ARG A 52 -18.95 6.75 -12.49
CA ARG A 52 -20.19 6.83 -13.29
C ARG A 52 -20.13 7.93 -14.33
N GLU A 53 -19.40 9.01 -14.07
CA GLU A 53 -19.21 10.18 -14.92
C GLU A 53 -18.18 9.99 -16.04
N ASN A 54 -17.48 8.86 -16.08
CA ASN A 54 -16.58 8.51 -17.18
C ASN A 54 -17.36 8.30 -18.47
N THR A 55 -16.84 8.85 -19.57
CA THR A 55 -17.54 8.82 -20.89
C THR A 55 -16.96 7.75 -21.83
N GLY A 56 -15.75 7.28 -21.56
CA GLY A 56 -14.99 6.39 -22.46
C GLY A 56 -14.39 7.07 -23.70
N ASN A 57 -14.56 8.40 -23.83
CA ASN A 57 -14.07 9.19 -24.96
C ASN A 57 -13.05 10.26 -24.55
N ARG A 58 -12.69 10.33 -23.28
CA ARG A 58 -11.71 11.26 -22.73
C ARG A 58 -10.40 10.53 -22.45
N PRO A 59 -9.27 11.26 -22.37
CA PRO A 59 -8.02 10.69 -21.90
C PRO A 59 -8.20 10.06 -20.52
N VAL A 60 -7.64 8.88 -20.32
CA VAL A 60 -7.77 8.13 -19.07
C VAL A 60 -6.62 8.46 -18.12
N VAL A 61 -6.95 8.85 -16.91
CA VAL A 61 -6.01 9.01 -15.80
C VAL A 61 -6.25 7.93 -14.77
N VAL A 62 -5.21 7.19 -14.41
CA VAL A 62 -5.27 6.18 -13.35
C VAL A 62 -4.85 6.78 -12.03
N LEU A 63 -5.62 6.48 -10.99
CA LEU A 63 -5.23 6.60 -9.59
C LEU A 63 -4.87 5.19 -9.10
N ASP A 64 -3.61 4.91 -8.84
CA ASP A 64 -3.16 3.59 -8.42
C ASP A 64 -2.68 3.58 -6.97
N ALA A 65 -2.93 2.49 -6.29
CA ALA A 65 -2.30 2.12 -5.02
C ALA A 65 -2.28 0.60 -4.90
N HIS A 66 -1.22 0.04 -4.32
CA HIS A 66 -1.23 -1.41 -4.13
C HIS A 66 -2.05 -1.85 -2.93
N SER A 67 -2.74 -2.98 -3.11
CA SER A 67 -3.68 -3.54 -2.13
C SER A 67 -3.06 -4.58 -1.21
N ASP A 68 -1.94 -5.17 -1.60
CA ASP A 68 -1.23 -6.13 -0.78
C ASP A 68 -0.42 -5.46 0.34
N GLU A 69 0.01 -6.27 1.27
CA GLU A 69 0.94 -5.91 2.36
C GLU A 69 2.07 -6.93 2.40
N VAL A 70 3.23 -6.55 2.93
CA VAL A 70 4.27 -7.51 3.28
C VAL A 70 3.72 -8.57 4.21
N GLY A 71 4.03 -9.82 3.92
CA GLY A 71 3.51 -10.97 4.67
C GLY A 71 4.52 -12.09 4.75
N LEU A 72 4.02 -13.25 5.17
CA LEU A 72 4.79 -14.48 5.26
C LEU A 72 3.93 -15.62 4.70
N MET A 73 4.58 -16.70 4.26
CA MET A 73 3.89 -17.91 3.81
C MET A 73 4.52 -19.14 4.46
N VAL A 74 3.68 -20.05 4.90
CA VAL A 74 4.12 -21.34 5.45
C VAL A 74 4.76 -22.16 4.36
N GLN A 75 6.06 -22.50 4.52
CA GLN A 75 6.82 -23.31 3.58
C GLN A 75 6.73 -24.80 3.90
N TYR A 76 6.87 -25.16 5.17
CA TYR A 76 6.68 -26.51 5.70
C TYR A 76 6.46 -26.49 7.22
N VAL A 77 6.05 -27.63 7.77
CA VAL A 77 5.83 -27.81 9.20
C VAL A 77 6.95 -28.68 9.78
N HIS A 78 7.58 -28.22 10.84
CA HIS A 78 8.57 -29.01 11.56
C HIS A 78 7.94 -30.15 12.38
N PRO A 79 8.65 -31.24 12.68
CA PRO A 79 8.11 -32.34 13.47
C PRO A 79 7.56 -31.94 14.86
N ASN A 80 8.08 -30.84 15.44
CA ASN A 80 7.65 -30.28 16.72
C ASN A 80 6.48 -29.26 16.59
N GLY A 81 5.84 -29.14 15.44
CA GLY A 81 4.70 -28.27 15.22
C GLY A 81 5.02 -26.82 14.85
N LEU A 82 6.29 -26.40 14.85
CA LEU A 82 6.68 -25.05 14.40
C LEU A 82 6.49 -24.92 12.88
N LEU A 83 6.02 -23.76 12.43
CA LEU A 83 5.86 -23.45 11.02
C LEU A 83 7.12 -22.79 10.47
N GLN A 84 7.76 -23.38 9.48
CA GLN A 84 8.78 -22.70 8.69
C GLN A 84 8.10 -21.78 7.70
N ILE A 85 8.64 -20.58 7.54
CA ILE A 85 8.06 -19.53 6.70
C ILE A 85 9.05 -18.99 5.67
N VAL A 86 8.50 -18.40 4.62
CA VAL A 86 9.21 -17.53 3.68
C VAL A 86 8.54 -16.16 3.65
N PRO A 87 9.28 -15.06 3.42
CA PRO A 87 8.70 -13.74 3.30
C PRO A 87 7.93 -13.59 1.97
N LEU A 88 6.85 -12.83 2.03
CA LEU A 88 6.19 -12.19 0.90
C LEU A 88 6.50 -10.69 1.01
N GLY A 89 7.31 -10.17 0.09
CA GLY A 89 7.86 -8.82 0.18
C GLY A 89 9.06 -8.69 1.11
N GLY A 90 9.52 -7.48 1.29
CA GLY A 90 10.70 -7.16 2.11
C GLY A 90 10.33 -6.82 3.55
N TRP A 91 11.07 -7.35 4.55
CA TRP A 91 10.89 -7.03 5.95
C TRP A 91 12.10 -6.27 6.50
N ALA A 92 11.86 -5.31 7.37
CA ALA A 92 12.97 -4.67 8.11
C ALA A 92 13.68 -5.71 8.98
N PRO A 93 15.02 -5.72 9.03
CA PRO A 93 15.76 -6.73 9.80
C PRO A 93 15.41 -6.70 11.30
N GLY A 94 15.16 -7.88 11.86
CA GLY A 94 15.00 -8.08 13.31
C GLY A 94 13.67 -7.61 13.92
N VAL A 95 12.68 -7.16 13.12
CA VAL A 95 11.41 -6.67 13.67
C VAL A 95 10.39 -7.76 13.96
N LEU A 96 10.59 -8.96 13.44
CA LEU A 96 9.60 -10.05 13.50
C LEU A 96 9.63 -10.88 14.80
N PRO A 97 10.78 -11.25 15.39
CA PRO A 97 10.79 -12.13 16.56
C PRO A 97 9.95 -11.59 17.73
N GLY A 98 9.10 -12.44 18.29
CA GLY A 98 8.20 -12.11 19.39
C GLY A 98 6.88 -11.43 18.97
N GLN A 99 6.69 -11.13 17.70
CA GLN A 99 5.46 -10.54 17.20
C GLN A 99 4.34 -11.58 17.12
N THR A 100 3.10 -11.14 17.38
CA THR A 100 1.90 -11.93 17.13
C THR A 100 1.47 -11.84 15.67
N VAL A 101 0.98 -12.96 15.15
CA VAL A 101 0.55 -13.09 13.75
C VAL A 101 -0.78 -13.82 13.64
N ARG A 102 -1.48 -13.60 12.53
CA ARG A 102 -2.64 -14.37 12.09
C ARG A 102 -2.21 -15.29 10.95
N VAL A 103 -2.36 -16.60 11.14
CA VAL A 103 -2.13 -17.65 10.14
C VAL A 103 -3.48 -18.04 9.56
N ARG A 104 -3.65 -17.97 8.23
CA ARG A 104 -4.92 -18.32 7.57
C ARG A 104 -5.09 -19.83 7.51
N ARG A 105 -6.28 -20.30 7.88
CA ARG A 105 -6.70 -21.70 7.80
C ARG A 105 -7.29 -22.02 6.42
N ARG A 106 -7.36 -23.30 6.08
CA ARG A 106 -7.99 -23.77 4.84
C ARG A 106 -9.48 -23.43 4.74
N ASP A 107 -10.18 -23.29 5.86
CA ASP A 107 -11.60 -22.92 5.91
C ASP A 107 -11.84 -21.39 5.86
N GLY A 108 -10.77 -20.60 5.71
CA GLY A 108 -10.83 -19.13 5.68
C GLY A 108 -10.74 -18.46 7.06
N GLY A 109 -10.80 -19.21 8.15
CA GLY A 109 -10.58 -18.72 9.51
C GLY A 109 -9.09 -18.45 9.79
N PHE A 110 -8.80 -18.04 11.03
CA PHE A 110 -7.44 -17.71 11.47
C PHE A 110 -7.06 -18.47 12.72
N VAL A 111 -5.76 -18.78 12.82
CA VAL A 111 -5.11 -19.17 14.06
C VAL A 111 -4.11 -18.10 14.43
N ARG A 112 -4.10 -17.71 15.70
CA ARG A 112 -3.08 -16.81 16.24
C ARG A 112 -1.79 -17.58 16.47
N GLY A 113 -0.67 -16.99 16.07
CA GLY A 113 0.67 -17.50 16.33
C GLY A 113 1.59 -16.43 16.88
N VAL A 114 2.77 -16.85 17.30
CA VAL A 114 3.86 -15.97 17.71
C VAL A 114 5.10 -16.32 16.90
N ILE A 115 5.78 -15.32 16.38
CA ILE A 115 7.07 -15.54 15.70
C ILE A 115 8.10 -15.90 16.79
N ALA A 116 8.64 -17.10 16.68
CA ALA A 116 9.52 -17.68 17.67
C ALA A 116 10.78 -16.83 17.89
N SER A 117 11.14 -16.67 19.14
CA SER A 117 12.39 -16.03 19.57
C SER A 117 13.12 -16.92 20.57
N VAL A 118 14.43 -16.83 20.58
CA VAL A 118 15.25 -17.55 21.59
C VAL A 118 15.41 -16.65 22.80
N PRO A 119 14.97 -17.11 24.01
CA PRO A 119 15.16 -16.33 25.23
C PRO A 119 16.64 -16.02 25.49
N PRO A 120 16.96 -14.86 26.07
CA PRO A 120 18.36 -14.46 26.32
C PRO A 120 19.19 -15.48 27.09
N HIS A 121 18.53 -16.29 27.96
CA HIS A 121 19.20 -17.36 28.73
C HIS A 121 19.82 -18.47 27.87
N PHE A 122 19.33 -18.62 26.62
CA PHE A 122 19.79 -19.66 25.69
C PHE A 122 20.42 -19.08 24.42
N ALA A 123 20.40 -17.74 24.26
CA ALA A 123 20.95 -17.10 23.07
C ALA A 123 22.47 -17.13 23.07
N THR A 124 23.08 -17.70 22.04
CA THR A 124 24.54 -17.79 21.88
C THR A 124 25.11 -16.69 20.98
N SER A 125 24.27 -15.94 20.28
CA SER A 125 24.65 -14.80 19.42
C SER A 125 23.49 -13.82 19.28
N ALA A 126 23.82 -12.53 19.21
CA ALA A 126 22.83 -11.44 19.18
C ALA A 126 22.57 -10.88 17.76
N LYS A 127 22.74 -11.64 16.70
CA LYS A 127 22.40 -11.15 15.36
C LYS A 127 20.89 -11.30 15.12
N PRO A 128 20.18 -10.19 14.77
CA PRO A 128 18.81 -10.30 14.26
C PRO A 128 18.83 -11.22 13.04
N GLY A 129 18.02 -12.28 13.06
CA GLY A 129 17.84 -13.15 11.90
C GLY A 129 17.01 -12.46 10.81
N ASP A 130 17.19 -12.88 9.57
CA ASP A 130 16.31 -12.49 8.47
C ASP A 130 14.92 -13.12 8.66
N ALA A 131 13.91 -12.57 7.98
CA ALA A 131 12.53 -13.08 8.04
C ALA A 131 12.46 -14.58 7.68
N ALA A 132 13.26 -15.03 6.73
CA ALA A 132 13.33 -16.43 6.31
C ALA A 132 13.88 -17.38 7.42
N ASP A 133 14.63 -16.87 8.39
CA ASP A 133 15.14 -17.64 9.53
C ASP A 133 14.10 -17.80 10.65
N CYS A 134 13.01 -17.05 10.58
CA CYS A 134 11.95 -17.07 11.58
C CYS A 134 11.06 -18.32 11.45
N ARG A 135 10.45 -18.70 12.55
CA ARG A 135 9.43 -19.75 12.63
C ARG A 135 8.24 -19.23 13.39
N ILE A 136 7.06 -19.80 13.15
CA ILE A 136 5.85 -19.44 13.88
C ILE A 136 5.45 -20.59 14.79
N ASP A 137 5.17 -20.27 16.03
CA ASP A 137 4.57 -21.15 17.02
C ASP A 137 3.07 -20.85 17.09
N VAL A 138 2.24 -21.86 16.83
CA VAL A 138 0.77 -21.82 16.93
C VAL A 138 0.24 -22.64 18.09
N GLY A 139 1.13 -23.04 19.03
CA GLY A 139 0.82 -23.91 20.17
C GLY A 139 0.68 -25.39 19.83
N ALA A 140 1.08 -25.81 18.62
CA ALA A 140 1.09 -27.20 18.19
C ALA A 140 2.38 -27.91 18.65
N SER A 141 2.31 -29.21 18.87
CA SER A 141 3.46 -30.04 19.29
C SER A 141 3.86 -31.07 18.24
N SER A 142 3.09 -31.20 17.16
CA SER A 142 3.30 -32.16 16.09
C SER A 142 2.74 -31.62 14.76
N ILE A 143 3.10 -32.27 13.66
CA ILE A 143 2.52 -32.02 12.32
C ILE A 143 1.01 -32.26 12.34
N GLN A 144 0.57 -33.30 13.01
CA GLN A 144 -0.84 -33.69 13.12
C GLN A 144 -1.67 -32.62 13.86
N ASP A 145 -1.09 -31.98 14.90
CA ASP A 145 -1.75 -30.88 15.59
C ASP A 145 -1.95 -29.67 14.65
N VAL A 146 -0.93 -29.34 13.84
CA VAL A 146 -1.01 -28.25 12.85
C VAL A 146 -2.07 -28.55 11.78
N GLU A 147 -2.13 -29.81 11.29
CA GLU A 147 -3.17 -30.24 10.34
C GLU A 147 -4.56 -30.14 10.95
N ALA A 148 -4.72 -30.53 12.22
CA ALA A 148 -5.99 -30.42 12.95
C ALA A 148 -6.44 -28.97 13.14
N LEU A 149 -5.49 -28.01 13.24
CA LEU A 149 -5.77 -26.58 13.22
C LEU A 149 -6.18 -26.06 11.83
N GLY A 150 -6.12 -26.88 10.79
CA GLY A 150 -6.44 -26.49 9.42
C GLY A 150 -5.36 -25.68 8.71
N ILE A 151 -4.15 -25.67 9.25
CA ILE A 151 -2.99 -25.00 8.65
C ILE A 151 -2.25 -25.97 7.70
N GLY A 152 -1.70 -25.46 6.61
CA GLY A 152 -0.92 -26.25 5.67
C GLY A 152 0.13 -25.43 4.94
N VAL A 153 0.89 -26.11 4.09
CA VAL A 153 1.83 -25.46 3.18
C VAL A 153 1.09 -24.46 2.30
N GLY A 154 1.68 -23.29 2.09
CA GLY A 154 1.08 -22.18 1.35
C GLY A 154 0.12 -21.30 2.18
N ALA A 155 -0.11 -21.60 3.47
CA ALA A 155 -0.93 -20.75 4.33
C ALA A 155 -0.29 -19.36 4.47
N PRO A 156 -1.00 -18.27 4.11
CA PRO A 156 -0.51 -16.92 4.26
C PRO A 156 -0.61 -16.43 5.71
N VAL A 157 0.28 -15.53 6.07
CA VAL A 157 0.41 -15.00 7.42
C VAL A 157 0.66 -13.50 7.39
N VAL A 158 0.02 -12.76 8.29
CA VAL A 158 0.26 -11.33 8.50
C VAL A 158 0.40 -10.98 9.97
N PRO A 159 0.98 -9.83 10.33
CA PRO A 159 0.97 -9.32 11.71
C PRO A 159 -0.45 -9.20 12.26
N ASP A 160 -0.62 -9.51 13.54
CA ASP A 160 -1.87 -9.33 14.28
C ASP A 160 -1.84 -8.00 15.04
N THR A 161 -1.81 -6.90 14.29
CA THR A 161 -1.72 -5.54 14.81
C THR A 161 -3.07 -4.84 14.65
N ALA A 162 -3.67 -4.40 15.75
CA ALA A 162 -4.89 -3.62 15.76
C ALA A 162 -4.61 -2.17 15.35
N PHE A 163 -5.54 -1.57 14.63
CA PHE A 163 -5.49 -0.14 14.31
C PHE A 163 -5.87 0.69 15.53
N SER A 164 -5.19 1.82 15.72
CA SER A 164 -5.58 2.85 16.68
C SER A 164 -5.38 4.25 16.11
N TYR A 165 -6.25 5.18 16.54
CA TYR A 165 -6.21 6.58 16.15
C TYR A 165 -6.09 7.46 17.38
N ASP A 166 -5.06 8.32 17.40
CA ASP A 166 -4.88 9.37 18.38
C ASP A 166 -5.45 10.69 17.83
N GLU A 167 -6.67 11.02 18.24
CA GLU A 167 -7.39 12.20 17.78
C GLU A 167 -6.64 13.50 18.13
N ALA A 168 -5.98 13.56 19.29
CA ALA A 168 -5.29 14.75 19.75
C ALA A 168 -4.07 15.11 18.87
N ARG A 169 -3.40 14.09 18.33
CA ARG A 169 -2.22 14.27 17.47
C ARG A 169 -2.51 14.08 15.98
N GLY A 170 -3.68 13.54 15.62
CA GLY A 170 -4.05 13.20 14.27
C GLY A 170 -3.21 12.04 13.70
N LEU A 171 -2.75 11.13 14.56
CA LEU A 171 -1.87 10.01 14.19
C LEU A 171 -2.61 8.67 14.24
N CYS A 172 -2.35 7.85 13.22
CA CYS A 172 -2.78 6.47 13.16
C CYS A 172 -1.60 5.54 13.43
N PHE A 173 -1.86 4.44 14.14
CA PHE A 173 -0.96 3.34 14.37
C PHE A 173 -1.64 2.07 13.87
N GLY A 174 -0.94 1.26 13.09
CA GLY A 174 -1.48 0.04 12.50
C GLY A 174 -0.48 -0.67 11.61
N LYS A 175 -0.91 -1.77 11.01
CA LYS A 175 -0.11 -2.49 10.01
C LYS A 175 -0.45 -2.01 8.59
N ALA A 176 0.38 -2.38 7.64
CA ALA A 176 0.08 -2.29 6.21
C ALA A 176 -0.22 -0.87 5.69
N PHE A 177 0.24 0.20 6.37
CA PHE A 177 0.04 1.54 5.83
C PHE A 177 0.74 1.74 4.49
N ASP A 178 1.77 1.00 4.22
CA ASP A 178 2.28 0.66 2.91
C ASP A 178 1.49 -0.56 2.36
N CYS A 179 0.56 -0.42 1.39
CA CYS A 179 0.09 0.87 0.86
C CYS A 179 -1.42 1.10 1.14
N ARG A 180 -1.93 0.71 2.31
CA ARG A 180 -3.37 0.89 2.65
C ARG A 180 -3.74 2.36 2.83
N VAL A 181 -2.76 3.25 3.15
CA VAL A 181 -2.97 4.71 3.10
C VAL A 181 -3.23 5.16 1.65
N GLY A 182 -2.53 4.58 0.68
CA GLY A 182 -2.76 4.83 -0.75
C GLY A 182 -4.12 4.31 -1.21
N CYS A 183 -4.50 3.09 -0.81
CA CYS A 183 -5.84 2.55 -1.08
C CYS A 183 -6.95 3.46 -0.54
N ALA A 184 -6.79 3.95 0.70
CA ALA A 184 -7.74 4.90 1.29
C ALA A 184 -7.77 6.21 0.49
N ALA A 185 -6.62 6.71 0.02
CA ALA A 185 -6.53 7.92 -0.79
C ALA A 185 -7.22 7.76 -2.15
N VAL A 186 -7.05 6.63 -2.85
CA VAL A 186 -7.76 6.33 -4.11
C VAL A 186 -9.27 6.35 -3.88
N LEU A 187 -9.75 5.57 -2.90
CA LEU A 187 -11.19 5.47 -2.61
C LEU A 187 -11.79 6.83 -2.21
N GLU A 188 -11.10 7.60 -1.38
CA GLU A 188 -11.55 8.90 -0.91
C GLU A 188 -11.53 9.95 -2.03
N THR A 189 -10.52 9.93 -2.92
CA THR A 189 -10.47 10.80 -4.09
C THR A 189 -11.66 10.53 -5.01
N LEU A 190 -11.91 9.27 -5.34
CA LEU A 190 -13.05 8.90 -6.19
C LEU A 190 -14.40 9.24 -5.54
N ARG A 191 -14.53 9.04 -4.23
CA ARG A 191 -15.73 9.43 -3.48
C ARG A 191 -16.00 10.94 -3.56
N ARG A 192 -14.96 11.76 -3.43
CA ARG A 192 -15.10 13.25 -3.48
C ARG A 192 -15.41 13.75 -4.88
N LEU A 193 -15.01 13.03 -5.92
CA LEU A 193 -15.30 13.36 -7.31
C LEU A 193 -16.71 12.97 -7.77
N GLN A 194 -17.55 12.41 -6.90
CA GLN A 194 -18.91 12.02 -7.28
C GLN A 194 -19.73 13.20 -7.83
N GLY A 195 -20.37 12.98 -8.97
CA GLY A 195 -21.22 13.99 -9.63
C GLY A 195 -20.44 15.08 -10.36
N GLU A 196 -19.10 15.07 -10.30
CA GLU A 196 -18.28 16.06 -10.97
C GLU A 196 -17.94 15.64 -12.42
N THR A 197 -17.99 16.58 -13.34
CA THR A 197 -17.53 16.40 -14.72
C THR A 197 -16.09 16.90 -14.86
N LEU A 198 -15.18 16.02 -15.26
CA LEU A 198 -13.77 16.34 -15.53
C LEU A 198 -13.50 16.33 -17.04
N ALA A 199 -12.39 16.94 -17.45
CA ALA A 199 -11.90 16.85 -18.83
C ALA A 199 -11.23 15.50 -19.15
N VAL A 200 -11.02 14.65 -18.14
CA VAL A 200 -10.43 13.31 -18.23
C VAL A 200 -11.37 12.26 -17.63
N ASP A 201 -11.26 11.02 -18.08
CA ASP A 201 -11.88 9.88 -17.44
C ASP A 201 -10.92 9.35 -16.35
N VAL A 202 -11.43 9.05 -15.15
CA VAL A 202 -10.61 8.64 -14.02
C VAL A 202 -10.97 7.21 -13.64
N VAL A 203 -9.94 6.37 -13.52
CA VAL A 203 -10.07 4.97 -13.07
C VAL A 203 -9.20 4.78 -11.84
N GLY A 204 -9.81 4.38 -10.73
CA GLY A 204 -9.05 3.91 -9.57
C GLY A 204 -8.61 2.47 -9.78
N VAL A 205 -7.39 2.17 -9.42
CA VAL A 205 -6.84 0.82 -9.43
C VAL A 205 -6.31 0.52 -8.03
N LEU A 206 -6.81 -0.55 -7.41
CA LEU A 206 -6.14 -1.16 -6.28
C LEU A 206 -5.42 -2.40 -6.81
N SER A 207 -4.12 -2.26 -7.05
CA SER A 207 -3.30 -3.28 -7.70
C SER A 207 -2.79 -4.30 -6.70
N SER A 208 -2.71 -5.55 -7.10
CA SER A 208 -2.26 -6.67 -6.27
C SER A 208 -0.75 -6.93 -6.42
N GLN A 209 -0.15 -7.64 -5.46
CA GLN A 209 1.19 -8.23 -5.59
C GLN A 209 2.29 -7.23 -5.96
N GLU A 210 2.22 -6.00 -5.44
CA GLU A 210 3.28 -5.00 -5.63
C GLU A 210 4.57 -5.45 -4.91
N GLU A 211 4.46 -5.86 -3.67
CA GLU A 211 5.53 -6.23 -2.74
C GLU A 211 6.42 -7.39 -3.24
N VAL A 212 5.92 -8.14 -4.21
CA VAL A 212 6.62 -9.28 -4.82
C VAL A 212 6.97 -9.04 -6.29
N GLY A 213 6.98 -7.79 -6.74
CA GLY A 213 7.46 -7.38 -8.05
C GLY A 213 6.43 -6.67 -8.93
N GLU A 214 5.57 -5.79 -8.35
CA GLU A 214 4.69 -4.85 -9.07
C GLU A 214 3.77 -5.53 -10.11
N ARG A 215 3.37 -6.79 -9.84
CA ARG A 215 2.72 -7.68 -10.83
C ARG A 215 1.35 -7.20 -11.24
N GLY A 216 0.56 -6.72 -10.28
CA GLY A 216 -0.77 -6.18 -10.53
C GLY A 216 -0.74 -4.95 -11.42
N ALA A 217 0.21 -4.04 -11.17
CA ALA A 217 0.37 -2.84 -11.98
C ALA A 217 0.71 -3.16 -13.45
N MET A 218 1.47 -4.24 -13.71
CA MET A 218 1.74 -4.69 -15.10
C MET A 218 0.45 -5.05 -15.84
N ALA A 219 -0.43 -5.81 -15.18
CA ALA A 219 -1.73 -6.19 -15.76
C ALA A 219 -2.65 -4.97 -15.90
N ALA A 220 -2.68 -4.10 -14.89
CA ALA A 220 -3.52 -2.91 -14.89
C ALA A 220 -3.11 -1.89 -15.97
N ALA A 221 -1.80 -1.66 -16.16
CA ALA A 221 -1.30 -0.80 -17.22
C ALA A 221 -1.73 -1.29 -18.61
N TYR A 222 -1.69 -2.62 -18.83
CA TYR A 222 -2.16 -3.23 -20.06
C TYR A 222 -3.68 -3.15 -20.23
N ALA A 223 -4.46 -3.31 -19.15
CA ALA A 223 -5.92 -3.35 -19.21
C ALA A 223 -6.55 -1.95 -19.40
N VAL A 224 -5.95 -0.91 -18.80
CA VAL A 224 -6.55 0.43 -18.76
C VAL A 224 -5.98 1.37 -19.83
N HIS A 225 -4.72 1.20 -20.25
CA HIS A 225 -4.04 2.09 -21.20
C HIS A 225 -4.07 3.58 -20.79
N PRO A 226 -3.55 3.96 -19.60
CA PRO A 226 -3.66 5.32 -19.11
C PRO A 226 -2.78 6.30 -19.90
N GLN A 227 -3.24 7.55 -20.03
CA GLN A 227 -2.48 8.67 -20.56
C GLN A 227 -1.67 9.39 -19.47
N ALA A 228 -2.02 9.24 -18.20
CA ALA A 228 -1.23 9.66 -17.06
C ALA A 228 -1.60 8.84 -15.82
N VAL A 229 -0.70 8.76 -14.84
CA VAL A 229 -0.92 8.00 -13.62
C VAL A 229 -0.50 8.79 -12.38
N LEU A 230 -1.39 8.86 -11.40
CA LEU A 230 -1.10 9.29 -10.03
C LEU A 230 -1.02 8.04 -9.16
N VAL A 231 0.19 7.72 -8.69
CA VAL A 231 0.43 6.56 -7.84
C VAL A 231 0.46 7.02 -6.39
N PHE A 232 -0.51 6.61 -5.61
CA PHE A 232 -0.45 6.79 -4.15
C PHE A 232 0.40 5.69 -3.55
N GLU A 233 1.23 6.08 -2.56
CA GLU A 233 2.19 5.18 -1.95
C GLU A 233 2.36 5.43 -0.46
N GLY A 234 2.62 4.38 0.33
CA GLY A 234 3.12 4.51 1.69
C GLY A 234 4.61 4.84 1.68
N ALA A 235 4.96 6.12 1.68
CA ALA A 235 6.35 6.54 1.53
C ALA A 235 7.13 6.47 2.84
N PRO A 236 8.34 5.86 2.86
CA PRO A 236 9.15 5.77 4.07
C PRO A 236 9.52 7.15 4.59
N ALA A 237 9.01 7.52 5.77
CA ALA A 237 9.39 8.75 6.46
C ALA A 237 10.80 8.61 7.02
N ASP A 238 11.61 9.66 6.85
CA ASP A 238 13.02 9.70 7.25
C ASP A 238 13.29 10.66 8.41
N ASP A 239 12.26 11.19 9.01
CA ASP A 239 12.31 12.26 10.01
C ASP A 239 12.80 11.83 11.39
N THR A 240 12.91 10.53 11.66
CA THR A 240 13.38 10.00 12.95
C THR A 240 14.87 9.67 12.97
N PHE A 241 15.54 9.61 11.82
CA PHE A 241 16.93 9.19 11.72
C PHE A 241 17.80 10.01 10.77
N THR A 242 17.18 10.89 9.95
CA THR A 242 17.90 11.77 9.03
C THR A 242 18.07 13.17 9.61
N PRO A 243 19.25 13.81 9.50
CA PRO A 243 19.43 15.21 9.89
C PRO A 243 18.46 16.16 9.18
N ASP A 244 18.05 17.22 9.87
CA ASP A 244 17.00 18.14 9.39
C ASP A 244 17.21 18.65 7.96
N TYR A 245 18.45 19.00 7.60
CA TYR A 245 18.78 19.53 6.28
C TYR A 245 18.68 18.50 5.14
N ALA A 246 18.62 17.21 5.46
CA ALA A 246 18.60 16.12 4.49
C ALA A 246 17.26 15.36 4.45
N ARG A 247 16.32 15.72 5.32
CA ARG A 247 14.99 15.10 5.36
C ARG A 247 14.20 15.41 4.09
N GLN A 248 13.58 14.39 3.54
CA GLN A 248 12.77 14.49 2.31
C GLN A 248 11.34 14.03 2.51
N THR A 249 11.06 13.31 3.61
CA THR A 249 9.72 12.76 3.88
C THR A 249 9.47 12.82 5.39
N VAL A 250 8.79 13.88 5.82
CA VAL A 250 8.51 14.19 7.23
C VAL A 250 7.04 13.98 7.51
N LEU A 251 6.71 13.22 8.54
CA LEU A 251 5.34 12.98 8.98
C LEU A 251 4.65 14.29 9.38
N GLY A 252 3.42 14.52 8.90
CA GLY A 252 2.64 15.72 9.18
C GLY A 252 2.98 16.95 8.33
N LYS A 253 3.84 16.80 7.30
CA LYS A 253 4.27 17.89 6.41
C LYS A 253 3.69 17.81 5.00
N GLY A 254 2.67 16.97 4.79
CA GLY A 254 2.02 16.77 3.51
C GLY A 254 2.64 15.63 2.68
N PRO A 255 2.02 15.31 1.54
CA PRO A 255 2.49 14.25 0.67
C PRO A 255 3.88 14.56 0.10
N MET A 256 4.65 13.51 -0.15
CA MET A 256 5.96 13.55 -0.79
C MET A 256 5.81 13.24 -2.27
N LEU A 257 6.34 14.11 -3.12
CA LEU A 257 6.42 13.90 -4.56
C LEU A 257 7.81 13.36 -4.92
N ARG A 258 7.85 12.21 -5.56
CA ARG A 258 9.08 11.48 -5.84
C ARG A 258 9.62 11.84 -7.22
N HIS A 259 10.81 12.48 -7.27
CA HIS A 259 11.50 12.79 -8.53
C HIS A 259 12.15 11.55 -9.14
N MET A 260 12.68 10.68 -8.30
CA MET A 260 13.39 9.46 -8.72
C MET A 260 13.34 8.41 -7.63
N ASP A 261 13.28 7.16 -8.04
CA ASP A 261 13.62 5.98 -7.22
C ASP A 261 14.43 4.99 -8.06
N ARG A 262 14.55 3.75 -7.58
CA ARG A 262 15.31 2.71 -8.29
C ARG A 262 14.67 2.32 -9.63
N CYS A 263 13.35 2.42 -9.75
CA CYS A 263 12.58 1.90 -10.88
C CYS A 263 12.12 3.00 -11.84
N MET A 264 12.10 4.27 -11.40
CA MET A 264 11.54 5.37 -12.19
C MET A 264 12.31 6.69 -11.99
N ILE A 265 12.47 7.44 -13.06
CA ILE A 265 12.67 8.89 -13.03
C ILE A 265 11.34 9.51 -13.46
N THR A 266 10.71 10.24 -12.55
CA THR A 266 9.41 10.86 -12.80
C THR A 266 9.53 11.86 -13.96
N HIS A 267 8.52 11.83 -14.85
CA HIS A 267 8.50 12.72 -16.01
C HIS A 267 8.60 14.20 -15.58
N PRO A 268 9.62 14.96 -16.04
CA PRO A 268 9.95 16.28 -15.47
C PRO A 268 8.82 17.31 -15.58
N ARG A 269 8.04 17.28 -16.67
CA ARG A 269 6.90 18.20 -16.83
C ARG A 269 5.72 17.78 -15.94
N MET A 270 5.47 16.49 -15.78
CA MET A 270 4.39 15.98 -14.93
C MET A 270 4.63 16.33 -13.46
N ILE A 271 5.82 16.04 -12.92
CA ILE A 271 6.10 16.36 -11.52
C ILE A 271 6.04 17.86 -11.25
N ARG A 272 6.55 18.69 -12.18
CA ARG A 272 6.45 20.15 -12.08
C ARG A 272 4.99 20.60 -12.06
N HIS A 273 4.17 20.06 -12.96
CA HIS A 273 2.73 20.36 -13.01
C HIS A 273 2.06 20.06 -11.67
N VAL A 274 2.34 18.89 -11.08
CA VAL A 274 1.79 18.48 -9.76
C VAL A 274 2.27 19.38 -8.63
N ILE A 275 3.57 19.72 -8.59
CA ILE A 275 4.15 20.63 -7.59
C ILE A 275 3.50 22.02 -7.69
N ASP A 276 3.44 22.58 -8.90
CA ASP A 276 2.90 23.93 -9.13
C ASP A 276 1.39 23.98 -8.81
N THR A 277 0.65 22.93 -9.12
CA THR A 277 -0.77 22.77 -8.75
C THR A 277 -0.93 22.76 -7.22
N GLY A 278 -0.16 21.94 -6.50
CA GLY A 278 -0.20 21.88 -5.05
C GLY A 278 0.15 23.23 -4.39
N ARG A 279 1.21 23.89 -4.87
CA ARG A 279 1.61 25.21 -4.37
C ARG A 279 0.54 26.28 -4.62
N LYS A 280 -0.06 26.28 -5.82
CA LYS A 280 -1.14 27.20 -6.18
C LYS A 280 -2.38 26.99 -5.29
N ALA A 281 -2.67 25.76 -4.93
CA ALA A 281 -3.75 25.41 -4.00
C ALA A 281 -3.40 25.65 -2.50
N GLY A 282 -2.16 26.08 -2.20
CA GLY A 282 -1.70 26.29 -0.82
C GLY A 282 -1.50 25.00 -0.02
N LEU A 283 -1.34 23.87 -0.72
CA LEU A 283 -1.12 22.58 -0.08
C LEU A 283 0.36 22.37 0.29
N PRO A 284 0.65 21.78 1.44
CA PRO A 284 2.00 21.40 1.78
C PRO A 284 2.41 20.21 0.89
N VAL A 285 3.54 20.32 0.22
CA VAL A 285 4.15 19.24 -0.57
C VAL A 285 5.62 19.12 -0.23
N GLN A 286 6.11 17.90 -0.18
CA GLN A 286 7.51 17.57 0.03
C GLN A 286 8.07 16.99 -1.27
N GLU A 287 9.37 17.07 -1.49
CA GLU A 287 10.03 16.56 -2.69
C GLU A 287 11.13 15.59 -2.29
N ALA A 288 11.26 14.45 -2.97
CA ALA A 288 12.26 13.45 -2.67
C ALA A 288 12.95 12.88 -3.90
N VAL A 289 14.25 12.64 -3.75
CA VAL A 289 15.07 11.83 -4.65
C VAL A 289 15.55 10.61 -3.87
N ARG A 290 15.15 9.43 -4.31
CA ARG A 290 15.47 8.16 -3.64
C ARG A 290 16.37 7.31 -4.55
N THR A 291 17.27 6.54 -3.95
CA THR A 291 18.14 5.60 -4.67
C THR A 291 17.76 4.14 -4.46
N GLY A 292 16.82 3.89 -3.58
CA GLY A 292 16.29 2.57 -3.25
C GLY A 292 14.77 2.53 -3.35
N GLY A 293 14.22 1.32 -3.30
CA GLY A 293 12.79 1.06 -3.44
C GLY A 293 12.31 1.19 -4.88
N GLY A 294 11.10 0.73 -5.12
CA GLY A 294 10.35 0.89 -6.34
C GLY A 294 8.91 1.22 -5.98
N THR A 295 8.06 1.41 -6.96
CA THR A 295 6.61 1.54 -6.83
C THR A 295 5.96 1.16 -8.14
N ASN A 296 4.68 0.99 -8.16
CA ASN A 296 3.89 0.75 -9.38
C ASN A 296 4.14 1.81 -10.48
N GLY A 297 4.56 3.02 -10.11
CA GLY A 297 4.98 4.05 -11.06
C GLY A 297 6.10 3.59 -11.99
N GLY A 298 7.00 2.73 -11.49
CA GLY A 298 8.06 2.10 -12.26
C GLY A 298 7.56 1.23 -13.42
N VAL A 299 6.37 0.65 -13.26
CA VAL A 299 5.73 -0.14 -14.30
C VAL A 299 4.97 0.74 -15.29
N TYR A 300 4.09 1.62 -14.78
CA TYR A 300 3.24 2.45 -15.64
C TYR A 300 4.04 3.35 -16.58
N HIS A 301 5.18 3.90 -16.12
CA HIS A 301 5.95 4.85 -16.91
C HIS A 301 6.63 4.22 -18.14
N VAL A 302 6.75 2.90 -18.23
CA VAL A 302 7.37 2.18 -19.37
C VAL A 302 6.39 1.32 -20.17
N GLN A 303 5.21 1.01 -19.62
CA GLN A 303 4.24 0.14 -20.29
C GLN A 303 3.49 0.87 -21.41
N GLN A 304 3.10 0.14 -22.47
CA GLN A 304 2.26 0.64 -23.59
C GLN A 304 2.80 1.91 -24.29
N GLY A 305 4.12 2.06 -24.34
CA GLY A 305 4.76 3.27 -24.89
C GLY A 305 5.05 4.34 -23.85
N GLY A 306 4.72 4.06 -22.58
CA GLY A 306 4.95 4.91 -21.43
C GLY A 306 3.79 5.85 -21.12
N ALA A 307 3.44 5.99 -19.84
CA ALA A 307 2.53 6.99 -19.34
C ALA A 307 3.24 7.90 -18.33
N PRO A 308 3.16 9.23 -18.46
CA PRO A 308 3.66 10.13 -17.43
C PRO A 308 3.07 9.76 -16.07
N SER A 309 3.92 9.31 -15.15
CA SER A 309 3.54 8.83 -13.83
C SER A 309 4.17 9.69 -12.75
N VAL A 310 3.45 9.96 -11.66
CA VAL A 310 3.98 10.65 -10.48
C VAL A 310 3.55 9.91 -9.21
N VAL A 311 4.49 9.76 -8.28
CA VAL A 311 4.22 9.16 -6.97
C VAL A 311 3.83 10.27 -5.99
N ILE A 312 2.64 10.12 -5.39
CA ILE A 312 2.11 10.93 -4.29
C ILE A 312 2.26 10.10 -3.01
N GLY A 313 3.45 10.16 -2.41
CA GLY A 313 3.80 9.36 -1.25
C GLY A 313 3.21 9.93 0.04
N GLN A 314 2.45 9.12 0.77
CA GLN A 314 1.98 9.45 2.11
C GLN A 314 3.09 9.12 3.11
N PRO A 315 3.61 10.08 3.90
CA PRO A 315 4.64 9.78 4.89
C PRO A 315 4.21 8.71 5.89
N VAL A 316 4.94 7.61 5.95
CA VAL A 316 4.72 6.50 6.88
C VAL A 316 6.03 6.16 7.57
N ARG A 317 6.05 6.22 8.91
CA ARG A 317 7.19 5.72 9.69
C ARG A 317 7.10 4.21 9.83
N TYR A 318 8.24 3.54 9.77
CA TYR A 318 8.39 2.11 10.03
C TYR A 318 7.59 1.25 9.04
N ILE A 319 7.64 1.56 7.74
CA ILE A 319 7.11 0.66 6.71
C ILE A 319 7.84 -0.68 6.76
N HIS A 320 7.24 -1.74 6.23
CA HIS A 320 7.78 -3.10 6.27
C HIS A 320 8.10 -3.59 7.69
N ALA A 321 7.30 -3.12 8.65
CA ALA A 321 7.32 -3.56 10.05
C ALA A 321 5.90 -3.93 10.50
N PRO A 322 5.78 -4.71 11.59
CA PRO A 322 4.45 -5.14 12.08
C PRO A 322 3.52 -4.00 12.50
N CYS A 323 4.07 -2.83 12.81
CA CYS A 323 3.32 -1.65 13.16
C CYS A 323 4.01 -0.40 12.59
N SER A 324 3.22 0.47 11.99
CA SER A 324 3.64 1.71 11.35
C SER A 324 2.87 2.91 11.91
N VAL A 325 3.33 4.13 11.60
CA VAL A 325 2.68 5.39 12.01
C VAL A 325 2.43 6.26 10.78
N ALA A 326 1.19 6.71 10.62
CA ALA A 326 0.78 7.63 9.56
C ALA A 326 0.02 8.84 10.13
N SER A 327 -0.05 9.93 9.37
CA SER A 327 -0.81 11.14 9.73
C SER A 327 -2.06 11.25 8.86
N VAL A 328 -3.22 11.42 9.49
CA VAL A 328 -4.48 11.69 8.77
C VAL A 328 -4.38 12.97 7.95
N ARG A 329 -3.65 13.98 8.44
CA ARG A 329 -3.43 15.23 7.70
C ARG A 329 -2.69 15.01 6.39
N ASP A 330 -1.70 14.12 6.38
CA ASP A 330 -0.94 13.81 5.16
C ASP A 330 -1.83 13.08 4.15
N LEU A 331 -2.65 12.13 4.61
CA LEU A 331 -3.66 11.46 3.77
C LEU A 331 -4.63 12.47 3.15
N GLU A 332 -5.21 13.36 3.94
CA GLU A 332 -6.15 14.39 3.47
C GLU A 332 -5.49 15.36 2.46
N ASN A 333 -4.24 15.78 2.72
CA ASN A 333 -3.49 16.64 1.81
C ASN A 333 -3.16 15.91 0.49
N GLY A 334 -2.86 14.61 0.53
CA GLY A 334 -2.61 13.80 -0.66
C GLY A 334 -3.86 13.64 -1.52
N VAL A 335 -5.00 13.38 -0.89
CA VAL A 335 -6.31 13.34 -1.56
C VAL A 335 -6.62 14.70 -2.21
N GLN A 336 -6.47 15.79 -1.45
CA GLN A 336 -6.74 17.13 -1.99
C GLN A 336 -5.80 17.47 -3.15
N LEU A 337 -4.53 17.11 -3.06
CA LEU A 337 -3.58 17.31 -4.16
C LEU A 337 -4.02 16.57 -5.43
N ALA A 338 -4.45 15.32 -5.31
CA ALA A 338 -4.92 14.55 -6.45
C ALA A 338 -6.19 15.17 -7.06
N LEU A 339 -7.12 15.67 -6.26
CA LEU A 339 -8.32 16.39 -6.75
C LEU A 339 -7.92 17.64 -7.56
N GLU A 340 -7.04 18.48 -7.01
CA GLU A 340 -6.57 19.70 -7.70
C GLU A 340 -5.85 19.36 -9.02
N VAL A 341 -5.04 18.31 -9.02
CA VAL A 341 -4.36 17.83 -10.24
C VAL A 341 -5.39 17.36 -11.26
N LEU A 342 -6.34 16.52 -10.88
CA LEU A 342 -7.38 16.01 -11.80
C LEU A 342 -8.23 17.13 -12.41
N HIS A 343 -8.57 18.16 -11.63
CA HIS A 343 -9.30 19.34 -12.13
C HIS A 343 -8.46 20.18 -13.11
N SER A 344 -7.13 20.15 -12.98
CA SER A 344 -6.22 20.91 -13.85
C SER A 344 -5.84 20.18 -15.13
N LEU A 345 -6.12 18.88 -15.24
CA LEU A 345 -5.80 18.08 -16.42
C LEU A 345 -6.83 18.30 -17.55
N SER A 346 -6.33 18.41 -18.78
CA SER A 346 -7.07 18.40 -20.02
C SER A 346 -6.31 17.63 -21.10
N GLU A 347 -6.91 17.38 -22.23
CA GLU A 347 -6.22 16.78 -23.37
C GLU A 347 -5.01 17.61 -23.79
N GLU A 348 -5.12 18.94 -23.78
CA GLU A 348 -4.02 19.86 -24.10
C GLU A 348 -2.88 19.78 -23.08
N VAL A 349 -3.22 19.73 -21.79
CA VAL A 349 -2.21 19.57 -20.71
C VAL A 349 -1.49 18.25 -20.86
N LEU A 350 -2.23 17.16 -21.06
CA LEU A 350 -1.65 15.82 -21.23
C LEU A 350 -0.78 15.72 -22.47
N ALA A 351 -1.18 16.34 -23.59
CA ALA A 351 -0.39 16.38 -24.82
C ALA A 351 0.90 17.21 -24.67
N ALA A 352 0.96 18.13 -23.71
CA ALA A 352 2.15 18.91 -23.40
C ALA A 352 3.10 18.22 -22.42
N LEU A 353 2.69 17.13 -21.80
CA LEU A 353 3.53 16.30 -20.94
C LEU A 353 4.42 15.41 -21.79
#